data_d3b071200233487d4a8ebec7214b3294
#
_entry.id   d3b071200233487d4a8ebec7214b3294
#
_cell.length_a   1.000
_cell.length_b   1.000
_cell.length_c   1.000
_cell.angle_alpha   90.00
_cell.angle_beta   90.00
_cell.angle_gamma   90.00
#
_symmetry.space_group_name_H-M   'P 1'
#
loop_
_entity.id
_entity.type
_entity.pdbx_description
1 polymer ?
#
loop_
_entity_poly.entity_id
_entity_poly.type
_entity_poly.pdbx_seq_one_letter_code
_entity_poly.pdbx_strand_id
1 'polypeptide(L)'
;HAVGFEDGARGYPVDRISRHRKACAQHGITTDLGAYRQGRDEGLRHYCTAQNGFNVGSSGSSYAGVCPEDLADDFELAYSEGKRLHDLDRRVRSAETRIDALERQVTDLDQQIDGHEKTIIASGTDNLERARLLLEIKDLVDHREDLEDEIEDLEHERAASRQELEEYRETVAYSER
;
A
#
# COMPACT_ATOMS: atom_id res chain seq x y z
N HIS A 1 35.45 -7.16 -0.05
CA HIS A 1 34.63 -8.30 0.41
C HIS A 1 33.48 -7.80 1.36
N ALA A 2 33.78 -7.15 2.49
CA ALA A 2 32.78 -6.74 3.50
C ALA A 2 31.61 -5.93 2.93
N VAL A 3 31.88 -4.94 2.08
CA VAL A 3 30.86 -4.14 1.41
C VAL A 3 29.96 -5.01 0.50
N GLY A 4 30.57 -5.99 -0.18
CA GLY A 4 29.82 -6.96 -0.98
C GLY A 4 28.88 -7.79 -0.11
N PHE A 5 29.38 -8.30 1.04
CA PHE A 5 28.57 -9.05 2.00
C PHE A 5 27.37 -8.24 2.51
N GLU A 6 27.58 -6.99 2.90
CA GLU A 6 26.49 -6.12 3.35
C GLU A 6 25.44 -5.87 2.24
N ASP A 7 25.89 -5.66 1.00
CA ASP A 7 24.98 -5.49 -0.13
C ASP A 7 24.20 -6.79 -0.43
N GLY A 8 24.87 -7.94 -0.39
CA GLY A 8 24.23 -9.25 -0.52
C GLY A 8 23.20 -9.54 0.58
N ALA A 9 23.57 -9.31 1.84
CA ALA A 9 22.70 -9.52 2.99
C ALA A 9 21.48 -8.59 3.03
N ARG A 10 21.48 -7.54 2.20
CA ARG A 10 20.34 -6.63 2.00
C ARG A 10 19.59 -6.86 0.69
N GLY A 11 19.99 -7.85 -0.09
CA GLY A 11 19.35 -8.16 -1.38
C GLY A 11 19.61 -7.11 -2.47
N TYR A 12 20.69 -6.36 -2.39
CA TYR A 12 20.99 -5.38 -3.42
C TYR A 12 21.58 -6.03 -4.70
N PRO A 13 21.20 -5.50 -5.89
CA PRO A 13 21.71 -6.01 -7.15
C PRO A 13 23.22 -5.70 -7.31
N VAL A 14 23.91 -6.51 -8.14
CA VAL A 14 25.37 -6.46 -8.30
C VAL A 14 25.89 -5.13 -8.86
N ASP A 15 25.09 -4.42 -9.63
CA ASP A 15 25.42 -3.12 -10.23
C ASP A 15 25.62 -2.01 -9.20
N ARG A 16 25.15 -2.24 -7.95
CA ARG A 16 25.37 -1.34 -6.80
C ARG A 16 26.86 -1.08 -6.55
N ILE A 17 27.76 -2.00 -6.94
CA ILE A 17 29.22 -1.79 -6.88
C ILE A 17 29.66 -0.49 -7.58
N SER A 18 28.93 -0.04 -8.59
CA SER A 18 29.24 1.20 -9.31
C SER A 18 29.22 2.43 -8.39
N ARG A 19 28.32 2.45 -7.39
CA ARG A 19 28.24 3.50 -6.37
C ARG A 19 29.45 3.45 -5.43
N HIS A 20 29.84 2.25 -5.01
CA HIS A 20 31.00 2.06 -4.15
C HIS A 20 32.30 2.44 -4.88
N ARG A 21 32.43 2.05 -6.17
CA ARG A 21 33.59 2.44 -7.01
C ARG A 21 33.73 3.96 -7.12
N LYS A 22 32.61 4.66 -7.34
CA LYS A 22 32.60 6.12 -7.41
C LYS A 22 33.04 6.76 -6.09
N ALA A 23 32.55 6.26 -4.95
CA ALA A 23 32.94 6.76 -3.65
C ALA A 23 34.42 6.48 -3.32
N CYS A 24 34.90 5.25 -3.57
CA CYS A 24 36.28 4.85 -3.33
C CYS A 24 37.30 5.58 -4.24
N ALA A 25 36.95 5.87 -5.50
CA ALA A 25 37.78 6.60 -6.41
C ALA A 25 38.17 8.00 -5.95
N GLN A 26 37.27 8.66 -5.19
CA GLN A 26 37.55 9.98 -4.59
C GLN A 26 38.69 9.94 -3.54
N HIS A 27 39.01 8.74 -3.04
CA HIS A 27 40.08 8.50 -2.07
C HIS A 27 41.27 7.73 -2.69
N GLY A 28 41.31 7.60 -4.01
CA GLY A 28 42.38 6.88 -4.74
C GLY A 28 42.32 5.35 -4.50
N ILE A 29 41.21 4.80 -4.03
CA ILE A 29 41.06 3.37 -3.73
C ILE A 29 40.42 2.67 -4.94
N THR A 30 41.06 1.61 -5.44
CA THR A 30 40.51 0.75 -6.47
C THR A 30 39.70 -0.39 -5.83
N THR A 31 38.45 -0.55 -6.28
CA THR A 31 37.57 -1.60 -5.78
C THR A 31 37.88 -2.93 -6.45
N ASP A 32 38.13 -3.98 -5.68
CA ASP A 32 38.28 -5.35 -6.20
C ASP A 32 36.87 -5.94 -6.45
N LEU A 33 36.55 -6.15 -7.73
CA LEU A 33 35.26 -6.70 -8.17
C LEU A 33 35.10 -8.18 -7.77
N GLY A 34 36.20 -8.96 -7.79
CA GLY A 34 36.19 -10.37 -7.40
C GLY A 34 35.83 -10.53 -5.93
N ALA A 35 36.56 -9.81 -5.07
CA ALA A 35 36.30 -9.82 -3.62
C ALA A 35 34.89 -9.27 -3.30
N TYR A 36 34.40 -8.26 -4.03
CA TYR A 36 33.04 -7.76 -3.87
C TYR A 36 31.98 -8.82 -4.19
N ARG A 37 32.14 -9.50 -5.37
CA ARG A 37 31.18 -10.55 -5.77
C ARG A 37 31.17 -11.70 -4.79
N GLN A 38 32.34 -12.18 -4.37
CA GLN A 38 32.43 -13.24 -3.37
C GLN A 38 31.69 -12.87 -2.06
N GLY A 39 31.96 -11.69 -1.52
CA GLY A 39 31.26 -11.24 -0.33
C GLY A 39 29.76 -11.11 -0.55
N ARG A 40 29.33 -10.60 -1.73
CA ARG A 40 27.91 -10.50 -2.05
C ARG A 40 27.22 -11.87 -2.13
N ASP A 41 27.85 -12.85 -2.75
CA ASP A 41 27.30 -14.20 -2.86
C ASP A 41 27.16 -14.86 -1.47
N GLU A 42 28.10 -14.62 -0.57
CA GLU A 42 28.00 -15.04 0.84
C GLU A 42 26.85 -14.31 1.55
N GLY A 43 26.71 -12.99 1.37
CA GLY A 43 25.63 -12.20 1.95
C GLY A 43 24.24 -12.59 1.42
N LEU A 44 24.14 -12.95 0.15
CA LEU A 44 22.88 -13.40 -0.45
C LEU A 44 22.34 -14.69 0.22
N ARG A 45 23.21 -15.58 0.70
CA ARG A 45 22.75 -16.77 1.42
C ARG A 45 22.03 -16.44 2.73
N HIS A 46 22.33 -15.30 3.34
CA HIS A 46 21.60 -14.79 4.49
C HIS A 46 20.30 -14.08 4.11
N TYR A 47 20.28 -13.43 2.95
CA TYR A 47 19.08 -12.75 2.45
C TYR A 47 18.07 -13.73 1.85
N CYS A 48 18.52 -14.69 1.04
CA CYS A 48 17.70 -15.60 0.25
C CYS A 48 17.21 -16.80 1.08
N THR A 49 16.41 -16.53 2.07
CA THR A 49 15.72 -17.53 2.90
C THR A 49 14.21 -17.36 2.75
N ALA A 50 13.43 -18.45 2.88
CA ALA A 50 11.97 -18.39 2.83
C ALA A 50 11.40 -17.38 3.82
N GLN A 51 11.87 -17.39 5.07
CA GLN A 51 11.44 -16.44 6.10
C GLN A 51 11.65 -14.99 5.67
N ASN A 52 12.81 -14.66 5.08
CA ASN A 52 13.07 -13.30 4.60
C ASN A 52 12.27 -12.98 3.34
N GLY A 53 12.04 -13.96 2.46
CA GLY A 53 11.14 -13.81 1.30
C GLY A 53 9.76 -13.36 1.75
N PHE A 54 9.15 -14.08 2.70
CA PHE A 54 7.88 -13.71 3.28
C PHE A 54 7.89 -12.29 3.91
N ASN A 55 8.92 -11.96 4.68
CA ASN A 55 9.05 -10.64 5.30
C ASN A 55 9.15 -9.51 4.25
N VAL A 56 9.91 -9.72 3.18
CA VAL A 56 10.03 -8.75 2.08
C VAL A 56 8.69 -8.57 1.37
N GLY A 57 7.98 -9.66 1.07
CA GLY A 57 6.66 -9.63 0.45
C GLY A 57 5.61 -8.94 1.33
N SER A 58 5.50 -9.35 2.60
CA SER A 58 4.50 -8.83 3.55
C SER A 58 4.72 -7.37 3.92
N SER A 59 5.96 -6.88 3.85
CA SER A 59 6.24 -5.44 3.97
C SER A 59 5.86 -4.61 2.74
N GLY A 60 5.46 -5.25 1.63
CA GLY A 60 5.19 -4.59 0.35
C GLY A 60 6.45 -4.17 -0.42
N SER A 61 7.63 -4.60 0.04
CA SER A 61 8.90 -4.32 -0.63
C SER A 61 9.03 -5.11 -1.94
N SER A 62 9.75 -4.54 -2.92
CA SER A 62 10.01 -5.22 -4.18
C SER A 62 11.22 -6.15 -4.08
N TYR A 63 11.14 -7.30 -4.73
CA TYR A 63 12.24 -8.21 -4.92
C TYR A 63 12.92 -7.99 -6.28
N ALA A 64 14.24 -7.96 -6.30
CA ALA A 64 15.01 -7.62 -7.50
C ALA A 64 15.56 -8.86 -8.27
N GLY A 65 15.09 -10.07 -7.95
CA GLY A 65 15.56 -11.30 -8.63
C GLY A 65 17.03 -11.60 -8.37
N VAL A 66 17.52 -11.36 -7.15
CA VAL A 66 18.95 -11.43 -6.83
C VAL A 66 19.42 -12.76 -6.26
N CYS A 67 18.49 -13.62 -5.87
CA CYS A 67 18.80 -14.89 -5.25
C CYS A 67 19.46 -15.86 -6.25
N PRO A 68 20.50 -16.60 -5.82
CA PRO A 68 21.07 -17.64 -6.64
C PRO A 68 20.05 -18.77 -6.85
N GLU A 69 20.20 -19.50 -7.96
CA GLU A 69 19.25 -20.50 -8.46
C GLU A 69 18.90 -21.57 -7.40
N ASP A 70 19.85 -21.96 -6.57
CA ASP A 70 19.69 -22.94 -5.49
C ASP A 70 18.84 -22.44 -4.29
N LEU A 71 18.56 -21.14 -4.21
CA LEU A 71 17.79 -20.50 -3.13
C LEU A 71 16.58 -19.69 -3.64
N ALA A 72 16.46 -19.51 -4.95
CA ALA A 72 15.48 -18.61 -5.54
C ALA A 72 14.07 -19.15 -5.35
N ASP A 73 13.82 -20.42 -5.59
CA ASP A 73 12.47 -21.01 -5.56
C ASP A 73 11.80 -20.86 -4.19
N ASP A 74 12.50 -21.23 -3.12
CA ASP A 74 11.96 -21.13 -1.76
C ASP A 74 11.72 -19.67 -1.34
N PHE A 75 12.64 -18.77 -1.72
CA PHE A 75 12.50 -17.35 -1.45
C PHE A 75 11.31 -16.74 -2.21
N GLU A 76 11.18 -17.03 -3.50
CA GLU A 76 10.15 -16.46 -4.37
C GLU A 76 8.76 -16.98 -4.01
N LEU A 77 8.64 -18.25 -3.64
CA LEU A 77 7.40 -18.81 -3.13
C LEU A 77 6.94 -18.04 -1.90
N ALA A 78 7.79 -17.96 -0.88
CA ALA A 78 7.48 -17.25 0.36
C ALA A 78 7.27 -15.73 0.14
N TYR A 79 8.03 -15.11 -0.77
CA TYR A 79 7.82 -13.71 -1.17
C TYR A 79 6.43 -13.51 -1.77
N SER A 80 5.96 -14.41 -2.63
CA SER A 80 4.64 -14.33 -3.25
C SER A 80 3.52 -14.46 -2.20
N GLU A 81 3.70 -15.33 -1.20
CA GLU A 81 2.78 -15.48 -0.07
C GLU A 81 2.70 -14.22 0.78
N GLY A 82 3.86 -13.69 1.17
CA GLY A 82 3.92 -12.42 1.90
C GLY A 82 3.30 -11.26 1.13
N LYS A 83 3.57 -11.19 -0.18
CA LYS A 83 3.01 -10.14 -1.03
C LYS A 83 1.49 -10.24 -1.14
N ARG A 84 0.93 -11.45 -1.22
CA ARG A 84 -0.52 -11.65 -1.20
C ARG A 84 -1.12 -11.11 0.10
N LEU A 85 -0.50 -11.41 1.24
CA LEU A 85 -0.94 -10.87 2.54
C LEU A 85 -0.95 -9.33 2.55
N HIS A 86 0.13 -8.71 2.06
CA HIS A 86 0.24 -7.26 1.93
C HIS A 86 -0.85 -6.66 1.04
N ASP A 87 -1.10 -7.29 -0.13
CA ASP A 87 -2.07 -6.77 -1.10
C ASP A 87 -3.51 -6.87 -0.57
N LEU A 88 -3.84 -7.93 0.18
CA LEU A 88 -5.13 -8.08 0.87
C LEU A 88 -5.32 -6.98 1.95
N ASP A 89 -4.34 -6.81 2.82
CA ASP A 89 -4.35 -5.79 3.87
C ASP A 89 -4.44 -4.37 3.27
N ARG A 90 -3.76 -4.12 2.16
CA ARG A 90 -3.83 -2.85 1.43
C ARG A 90 -5.23 -2.59 0.85
N ARG A 91 -5.92 -3.62 0.33
CA ARG A 91 -7.31 -3.47 -0.15
C ARG A 91 -8.24 -3.04 0.97
N VAL A 92 -8.16 -3.68 2.13
CA VAL A 92 -8.97 -3.31 3.31
C VAL A 92 -8.72 -1.86 3.69
N ARG A 93 -7.46 -1.45 3.87
CA ARG A 93 -7.11 -0.07 4.25
C ARG A 93 -7.48 0.97 3.19
N SER A 94 -7.42 0.60 1.91
CA SER A 94 -7.83 1.50 0.82
C SER A 94 -9.33 1.77 0.86
N ALA A 95 -10.15 0.74 1.06
CA ALA A 95 -11.59 0.87 1.22
C ALA A 95 -11.94 1.72 2.46
N GLU A 96 -11.32 1.46 3.61
CA GLU A 96 -11.50 2.25 4.83
C GLU A 96 -11.20 3.73 4.60
N THR A 97 -10.05 4.04 3.99
CA THR A 97 -9.65 5.43 3.69
C THR A 97 -10.64 6.12 2.75
N ARG A 98 -11.17 5.37 1.77
CA ARG A 98 -12.15 5.91 0.83
C ARG A 98 -13.48 6.18 1.50
N ILE A 99 -13.98 5.25 2.32
CA ILE A 99 -15.20 5.41 3.13
C ILE A 99 -15.09 6.66 4.01
N ASP A 100 -14.01 6.78 4.80
CA ASP A 100 -13.79 7.96 5.66
C ASP A 100 -13.78 9.28 4.87
N ALA A 101 -13.33 9.26 3.62
CA ALA A 101 -13.31 10.46 2.78
C ALA A 101 -14.71 10.81 2.26
N LEU A 102 -15.52 9.82 1.89
CA LEU A 102 -16.88 10.01 1.42
C LEU A 102 -17.82 10.43 2.57
N GLU A 103 -17.69 9.84 3.75
CA GLU A 103 -18.47 10.24 4.95
C GLU A 103 -18.24 11.71 5.31
N ARG A 104 -17.00 12.21 5.15
CA ARG A 104 -16.75 13.65 5.33
C ARG A 104 -17.48 14.49 4.29
N GLN A 105 -17.52 14.04 3.01
CA GLN A 105 -18.25 14.75 1.97
C GLN A 105 -19.76 14.76 2.23
N VAL A 106 -20.35 13.63 2.66
CA VAL A 106 -21.74 13.55 3.08
C VAL A 106 -22.02 14.55 4.21
N THR A 107 -21.15 14.60 5.22
CA THR A 107 -21.28 15.58 6.32
C THR A 107 -21.26 17.03 5.84
N ASP A 108 -20.39 17.35 4.86
CA ASP A 108 -20.30 18.69 4.29
C ASP A 108 -21.57 19.04 3.47
N LEU A 109 -22.13 18.07 2.73
CA LEU A 109 -23.39 18.25 2.01
C LEU A 109 -24.57 18.48 2.97
N ASP A 110 -24.67 17.71 4.05
CA ASP A 110 -25.69 17.89 5.10
C ASP A 110 -25.63 19.29 5.71
N GLN A 111 -24.44 19.81 5.98
CA GLN A 111 -24.28 21.17 6.49
C GLN A 111 -24.74 22.24 5.48
N GLN A 112 -24.50 22.02 4.18
CA GLN A 112 -24.98 22.93 3.14
C GLN A 112 -26.50 22.92 3.02
N ILE A 113 -27.10 21.71 3.02
CA ILE A 113 -28.56 21.53 3.00
C ILE A 113 -29.20 22.25 4.19
N ASP A 114 -28.71 22.00 5.42
CA ASP A 114 -29.19 22.65 6.65
C ASP A 114 -29.05 24.19 6.58
N GLY A 115 -27.96 24.70 5.99
CA GLY A 115 -27.76 26.12 5.75
C GLY A 115 -28.78 26.73 4.79
N HIS A 116 -29.10 26.05 3.69
CA HIS A 116 -30.11 26.48 2.72
C HIS A 116 -31.52 26.42 3.32
N GLU A 117 -31.86 25.34 4.06
CA GLU A 117 -33.12 25.21 4.75
C GLU A 117 -33.37 26.35 5.76
N LYS A 118 -32.38 26.69 6.57
CA LYS A 118 -32.45 27.85 7.48
C LYS A 118 -32.68 29.15 6.73
N THR A 119 -32.06 29.35 5.56
CA THR A 119 -32.27 30.53 4.76
C THR A 119 -33.68 30.60 4.17
N ILE A 120 -34.25 29.47 3.72
CA ILE A 120 -35.60 29.38 3.16
C ILE A 120 -36.65 29.80 4.18
N ILE A 121 -36.49 29.44 5.46
CA ILE A 121 -37.45 29.78 6.50
C ILE A 121 -37.25 31.19 7.09
N ALA A 122 -36.18 31.86 6.76
CA ALA A 122 -35.89 33.21 7.26
C ALA A 122 -36.92 34.24 6.72
N SER A 123 -37.35 35.16 7.58
CA SER A 123 -38.41 36.13 7.24
C SER A 123 -38.07 37.14 6.17
N GLY A 124 -36.76 37.29 5.83
CA GLY A 124 -36.29 38.22 4.81
C GLY A 124 -36.08 37.61 3.40
N THR A 125 -36.26 36.31 3.26
CA THR A 125 -36.01 35.61 1.99
C THR A 125 -37.22 35.77 1.05
N ASP A 126 -36.99 36.27 -0.18
CA ASP A 126 -38.05 36.40 -1.16
C ASP A 126 -38.40 35.05 -1.87
N ASN A 127 -39.52 35.05 -2.62
CA ASN A 127 -39.98 33.81 -3.26
C ASN A 127 -39.09 33.28 -4.35
N LEU A 128 -38.36 34.14 -5.06
CA LEU A 128 -37.43 33.71 -6.13
C LEU A 128 -36.21 33.02 -5.52
N GLU A 129 -35.65 33.60 -4.47
CA GLU A 129 -34.52 33.02 -3.73
C GLU A 129 -34.91 31.69 -3.09
N ARG A 130 -36.11 31.59 -2.51
CA ARG A 130 -36.63 30.32 -1.97
C ARG A 130 -36.71 29.24 -3.04
N ALA A 131 -37.25 29.58 -4.23
CA ALA A 131 -37.35 28.64 -5.33
C ALA A 131 -35.97 28.16 -5.81
N ARG A 132 -34.98 29.05 -5.87
CA ARG A 132 -33.61 28.72 -6.24
C ARG A 132 -32.98 27.77 -5.21
N LEU A 133 -33.07 28.11 -3.92
CA LEU A 133 -32.50 27.29 -2.84
C LEU A 133 -33.12 25.89 -2.79
N LEU A 134 -34.42 25.74 -3.10
CA LEU A 134 -35.08 24.43 -3.19
C LEU A 134 -34.49 23.56 -4.31
N LEU A 135 -34.11 24.15 -5.46
CA LEU A 135 -33.45 23.41 -6.53
C LEU A 135 -32.02 23.02 -6.13
N GLU A 136 -31.29 23.92 -5.48
CA GLU A 136 -29.94 23.64 -4.97
C GLU A 136 -29.96 22.52 -3.92
N ILE A 137 -30.92 22.55 -2.99
CA ILE A 137 -31.10 21.45 -2.02
C ILE A 137 -31.34 20.12 -2.72
N LYS A 138 -32.20 20.12 -3.75
CA LYS A 138 -32.46 18.88 -4.50
C LYS A 138 -31.18 18.30 -5.10
N ASP A 139 -30.38 19.14 -5.76
CA ASP A 139 -29.11 18.69 -6.38
C ASP A 139 -28.10 18.20 -5.30
N LEU A 140 -28.08 18.83 -4.11
CA LEU A 140 -27.24 18.40 -2.99
C LEU A 140 -27.70 17.06 -2.42
N VAL A 141 -29.02 16.85 -2.29
CA VAL A 141 -29.61 15.59 -1.82
C VAL A 141 -29.33 14.46 -2.81
N ASP A 142 -29.55 14.68 -4.11
CA ASP A 142 -29.24 13.69 -5.14
C ASP A 142 -27.73 13.29 -5.07
N HIS A 143 -26.83 14.27 -4.93
CA HIS A 143 -25.39 14.01 -4.79
C HIS A 143 -25.03 13.26 -3.50
N ARG A 144 -25.70 13.59 -2.38
CA ARG A 144 -25.51 12.87 -1.12
C ARG A 144 -25.90 11.40 -1.24
N GLU A 145 -27.05 11.11 -1.87
CA GLU A 145 -27.53 9.75 -2.12
C GLU A 145 -26.50 8.95 -2.96
N ASP A 146 -25.94 9.56 -4.02
CA ASP A 146 -24.87 8.92 -4.82
C ASP A 146 -23.64 8.57 -3.98
N LEU A 147 -23.24 9.42 -3.04
CA LEU A 147 -22.10 9.14 -2.15
C LEU A 147 -22.43 8.06 -1.09
N GLU A 148 -23.66 8.04 -0.59
CA GLU A 148 -24.13 7.01 0.35
C GLU A 148 -24.16 5.63 -0.32
N ASP A 149 -24.58 5.54 -1.57
CA ASP A 149 -24.56 4.30 -2.36
C ASP A 149 -23.09 3.84 -2.61
N GLU A 150 -22.15 4.77 -2.94
CA GLU A 150 -20.72 4.42 -3.07
C GLU A 150 -20.13 3.91 -1.74
N ILE A 151 -20.53 4.47 -0.62
CA ILE A 151 -20.13 4.02 0.72
C ILE A 151 -20.60 2.59 0.96
N GLU A 152 -21.86 2.27 0.67
CA GLU A 152 -22.43 0.93 0.85
C GLU A 152 -21.66 -0.11 0.03
N ASP A 153 -21.37 0.19 -1.25
CA ASP A 153 -20.58 -0.69 -2.12
C ASP A 153 -19.17 -0.93 -1.56
N LEU A 154 -18.50 0.12 -1.08
CA LEU A 154 -17.17 0.03 -0.48
C LEU A 154 -17.19 -0.73 0.86
N GLU A 155 -18.24 -0.63 1.66
CA GLU A 155 -18.41 -1.41 2.87
C GLU A 155 -18.53 -2.90 2.58
N HIS A 156 -19.26 -3.28 1.54
CA HIS A 156 -19.36 -4.66 1.07
C HIS A 156 -18.01 -5.19 0.56
N GLU A 157 -17.29 -4.39 -0.24
CA GLU A 157 -15.93 -4.74 -0.71
C GLU A 157 -14.95 -4.92 0.46
N ARG A 158 -14.98 -3.99 1.42
CA ARG A 158 -14.15 -4.05 2.64
C ARG A 158 -14.45 -5.32 3.44
N ALA A 159 -15.73 -5.66 3.64
CA ALA A 159 -16.12 -6.84 4.39
C ALA A 159 -15.61 -8.13 3.72
N ALA A 160 -15.77 -8.26 2.41
CA ALA A 160 -15.29 -9.40 1.62
C ALA A 160 -13.74 -9.49 1.67
N SER A 161 -13.05 -8.36 1.48
CA SER A 161 -11.57 -8.31 1.54
C SER A 161 -11.04 -8.64 2.93
N ARG A 162 -11.74 -8.23 4.00
CA ARG A 162 -11.38 -8.56 5.39
C ARG A 162 -11.54 -10.06 5.66
N GLN A 163 -12.61 -10.66 5.19
CA GLN A 163 -12.81 -12.10 5.32
C GLN A 163 -11.70 -12.87 4.59
N GLU A 164 -11.39 -12.52 3.33
CA GLU A 164 -10.29 -13.15 2.57
C GLU A 164 -8.94 -13.00 3.29
N LEU A 165 -8.68 -11.83 3.87
CA LEU A 165 -7.47 -11.56 4.64
C LEU A 165 -7.35 -12.48 5.88
N GLU A 166 -8.42 -12.65 6.65
CA GLU A 166 -8.42 -13.50 7.84
C GLU A 166 -8.23 -14.98 7.47
N GLU A 167 -8.97 -15.48 6.46
CA GLU A 167 -8.81 -16.84 5.95
C GLU A 167 -7.37 -17.10 5.47
N TYR A 168 -6.77 -16.13 4.79
CA TYR A 168 -5.39 -16.25 4.33
C TYR A 168 -4.37 -16.23 5.46
N ARG A 169 -4.57 -15.39 6.48
CA ARG A 169 -3.73 -15.36 7.69
C ARG A 169 -3.74 -16.71 8.43
N GLU A 170 -4.90 -17.34 8.56
CA GLU A 170 -5.00 -18.66 9.16
C GLU A 170 -4.23 -19.71 8.37
N THR A 171 -4.30 -19.65 7.04
CA THR A 171 -3.58 -20.56 6.14
C THR A 171 -2.06 -20.44 6.31
N VAL A 172 -1.53 -19.20 6.31
CA VAL A 172 -0.10 -18.93 6.49
C VAL A 172 0.38 -19.37 7.88
N ALA A 173 -0.36 -19.03 8.94
CA ALA A 173 -0.02 -19.42 10.30
C ALA A 173 -0.01 -20.95 10.53
N TYR A 174 -0.77 -21.70 9.73
CA TYR A 174 -0.75 -23.16 9.79
C TYR A 174 0.47 -23.75 9.08
N SER A 175 0.95 -23.13 7.99
CA SER A 175 2.12 -23.60 7.22
C SER A 175 3.46 -23.34 7.90
N GLU A 176 3.50 -22.45 8.89
CA GLU A 176 4.70 -22.13 9.68
C GLU A 176 4.92 -23.07 10.91
N ARG A 177 3.99 -24.02 11.17
CA ARG A 177 4.09 -24.98 12.30
C ARG A 177 4.63 -26.31 11.84
#